data_4e86c81753d319f5d756b4a0ffc630e1
#
_entry.id   4e86c81753d319f5d756b4a0ffc630e1
#
_cell.length_a   1.000
_cell.length_b   1.000
_cell.length_c   1.000
_cell.angle_alpha   90.00
_cell.angle_beta   90.00
_cell.angle_gamma   90.00
#
_symmetry.space_group_name_H-M   'P 1'
#
loop_
_entity.id
_entity.type
_entity.pdbx_description
1 polymer ?
#
loop_
_entity_poly.entity_id
_entity_poly.type
_entity_poly.pdbx_seq_one_letter_code
_entity_poly.pdbx_strand_id
1 'polypeptide(L)'
;MLQELFPDAKKVGLLYCSAEANSQYQVDTVKAALEELGYTCEYYAFSDSNDLSSVTTTAANDSDVIYVPTDNTVASNTEIINNICLPAKVPVITGEEGICAGCGVATLSIDYYDLGVTTGKMAVKILKDGEDISQMPIEYAPNFTKEYNKDICEELGVEIPDDYVAIGEASDDSTSEDNTSEEASDDTADAEAAE
;
A
#
# COMPACT_ATOMS: atom_id res chain seq x y z
N MET A 1 11.41 0.53 -8.90
CA MET A 1 11.07 -0.78 -8.30
C MET A 1 10.95 -1.90 -9.31
N LEU A 2 9.91 -2.04 -10.15
CA LEU A 2 9.76 -3.18 -11.08
C LEU A 2 10.98 -3.36 -11.99
N GLN A 3 11.45 -2.31 -12.63
CA GLN A 3 12.65 -2.32 -13.50
C GLN A 3 13.95 -2.61 -12.72
N GLU A 4 13.99 -2.22 -11.44
CA GLU A 4 15.15 -2.43 -10.56
C GLU A 4 15.23 -3.90 -10.10
N LEU A 5 14.11 -4.47 -9.68
CA LEU A 5 14.05 -5.83 -9.13
C LEU A 5 13.93 -6.90 -10.25
N PHE A 6 13.29 -6.58 -11.36
CA PHE A 6 13.00 -7.50 -12.46
C PHE A 6 13.40 -6.92 -13.81
N PRO A 7 14.71 -6.66 -14.06
CA PRO A 7 15.19 -5.99 -15.28
C PRO A 7 14.92 -6.78 -16.56
N ASP A 8 14.75 -8.09 -16.45
CA ASP A 8 14.50 -8.98 -17.59
C ASP A 8 13.01 -9.16 -17.92
N ALA A 9 12.11 -8.69 -17.03
CA ALA A 9 10.68 -8.77 -17.25
C ALA A 9 10.27 -7.92 -18.46
N LYS A 10 9.30 -8.42 -19.20
CA LYS A 10 8.76 -7.76 -20.40
C LYS A 10 7.25 -7.61 -20.35
N LYS A 11 6.57 -8.59 -19.76
CA LYS A 11 5.13 -8.62 -19.68
C LYS A 11 4.66 -8.49 -18.23
N VAL A 12 3.86 -7.46 -17.96
CA VAL A 12 3.30 -7.15 -16.64
C VAL A 12 1.80 -7.38 -16.66
N GLY A 13 1.34 -8.29 -15.79
CA GLY A 13 -0.08 -8.51 -15.53
C GLY A 13 -0.61 -7.49 -14.52
N LEU A 14 -1.69 -6.81 -14.86
CA LEU A 14 -2.36 -5.85 -13.97
C LEU A 14 -3.60 -6.51 -13.39
N LEU A 15 -3.49 -7.04 -12.16
CA LEU A 15 -4.54 -7.80 -11.49
C LEU A 15 -5.32 -6.88 -10.54
N TYR A 16 -6.64 -6.73 -10.73
CA TYR A 16 -7.45 -5.80 -9.96
C TYR A 16 -8.93 -6.14 -9.96
N CYS A 17 -9.66 -5.64 -8.95
CA CYS A 17 -11.12 -5.71 -8.87
C CYS A 17 -11.76 -4.60 -9.72
N SER A 18 -12.49 -4.96 -10.76
CA SER A 18 -13.18 -4.02 -11.66
C SER A 18 -14.35 -3.28 -10.99
N ALA A 19 -14.85 -3.78 -9.86
CA ALA A 19 -15.87 -3.11 -9.07
C ALA A 19 -15.33 -1.96 -8.22
N GLU A 20 -14.00 -1.80 -8.11
CA GLU A 20 -13.33 -0.75 -7.35
C GLU A 20 -12.75 0.33 -8.26
N ALA A 21 -13.34 1.53 -8.25
CA ALA A 21 -12.91 2.63 -9.11
C ALA A 21 -11.48 3.12 -8.83
N ASN A 22 -11.03 3.04 -7.56
CA ASN A 22 -9.65 3.32 -7.16
C ASN A 22 -8.66 2.35 -7.80
N SER A 23 -8.99 1.06 -7.84
CA SER A 23 -8.14 0.02 -8.43
C SER A 23 -8.01 0.23 -9.94
N GLN A 24 -9.12 0.49 -10.64
CA GLN A 24 -9.10 0.82 -12.07
C GLN A 24 -8.23 2.04 -12.37
N TYR A 25 -8.38 3.13 -11.61
CA TYR A 25 -7.57 4.34 -11.79
C TYR A 25 -6.07 4.07 -11.61
N GLN A 26 -5.70 3.29 -10.59
CA GLN A 26 -4.31 2.96 -10.32
C GLN A 26 -3.69 2.10 -11.42
N VAL A 27 -4.39 1.04 -11.87
CA VAL A 27 -3.86 0.18 -12.94
C VAL A 27 -3.75 0.91 -14.28
N ASP A 28 -4.67 1.82 -14.60
CA ASP A 28 -4.58 2.65 -15.79
C ASP A 28 -3.35 3.58 -15.75
N THR A 29 -3.11 4.20 -14.59
CA THR A 29 -1.97 5.08 -14.36
C THR A 29 -0.65 4.31 -14.46
N VAL A 30 -0.56 3.15 -13.79
CA VAL A 30 0.64 2.31 -13.80
C VAL A 30 0.90 1.72 -15.19
N LYS A 31 -0.16 1.29 -15.89
CA LYS A 31 -0.06 0.81 -17.27
C LYS A 31 0.61 1.83 -18.18
N ALA A 32 0.11 3.08 -18.16
CA ALA A 32 0.68 4.14 -19.00
C ALA A 32 2.17 4.34 -18.73
N ALA A 33 2.56 4.40 -17.45
CA ALA A 33 3.96 4.56 -17.06
C ALA A 33 4.85 3.36 -17.45
N LEU A 34 4.35 2.14 -17.30
CA LEU A 34 5.08 0.93 -17.66
C LEU A 34 5.24 0.78 -19.17
N GLU A 35 4.23 1.14 -19.96
CA GLU A 35 4.30 1.11 -21.43
C GLU A 35 5.29 2.16 -21.96
N GLU A 36 5.40 3.34 -21.34
CA GLU A 36 6.45 4.32 -21.66
C GLU A 36 7.86 3.79 -21.38
N LEU A 37 8.01 2.89 -20.38
CA LEU A 37 9.26 2.20 -20.08
C LEU A 37 9.52 0.98 -20.98
N GLY A 38 8.60 0.64 -21.88
CA GLY A 38 8.75 -0.43 -22.87
C GLY A 38 8.20 -1.79 -22.45
N TYR A 39 7.45 -1.87 -21.35
CA TYR A 39 6.77 -3.10 -20.95
C TYR A 39 5.49 -3.32 -21.76
N THR A 40 5.11 -4.59 -21.91
CA THR A 40 3.78 -4.98 -22.40
C THR A 40 2.88 -5.22 -21.19
N CYS A 41 1.78 -4.49 -21.08
CA CYS A 41 0.85 -4.59 -19.96
C CYS A 41 -0.50 -5.18 -20.38
N GLU A 42 -0.98 -6.16 -19.63
CA GLU A 42 -2.29 -6.82 -19.86
C GLU A 42 -3.16 -6.70 -18.59
N TYR A 43 -4.45 -6.39 -18.78
CA TYR A 43 -5.40 -6.32 -17.67
C TYR A 43 -5.96 -7.70 -17.32
N TYR A 44 -5.95 -8.03 -16.04
CA TYR A 44 -6.56 -9.20 -15.44
C TYR A 44 -7.60 -8.75 -14.42
N ALA A 45 -8.79 -8.40 -14.92
CA ALA A 45 -9.87 -7.88 -14.11
C ALA A 45 -10.76 -9.01 -13.58
N PHE A 46 -11.04 -9.01 -12.30
CA PHE A 46 -12.05 -9.84 -11.66
C PHE A 46 -13.18 -8.95 -11.10
N SER A 47 -14.38 -9.49 -10.92
CA SER A 47 -15.53 -8.72 -10.42
C SER A 47 -15.77 -8.89 -8.92
N ASP A 48 -15.44 -10.05 -8.39
CA ASP A 48 -15.52 -10.39 -6.97
C ASP A 48 -14.55 -11.52 -6.62
N SER A 49 -14.47 -11.89 -5.34
CA SER A 49 -13.53 -12.89 -4.84
C SER A 49 -13.72 -14.31 -5.44
N ASN A 50 -14.88 -14.63 -6.03
CA ASN A 50 -15.11 -15.95 -6.62
C ASN A 50 -14.28 -16.14 -7.89
N ASP A 51 -14.07 -15.08 -8.65
CA ASP A 51 -13.31 -15.11 -9.90
C ASP A 51 -11.80 -14.94 -9.67
N LEU A 52 -11.39 -14.42 -8.50
CA LEU A 52 -10.01 -14.04 -8.20
C LEU A 52 -9.01 -15.17 -8.48
N SER A 53 -9.31 -16.40 -8.05
CA SER A 53 -8.40 -17.54 -8.23
C SER A 53 -8.17 -17.87 -9.71
N SER A 54 -9.23 -17.89 -10.52
CA SER A 54 -9.13 -18.22 -11.94
C SER A 54 -8.43 -17.13 -12.75
N VAL A 55 -8.69 -15.87 -12.43
CA VAL A 55 -8.07 -14.72 -13.08
C VAL A 55 -6.60 -14.63 -12.69
N THR A 56 -6.27 -14.81 -11.40
CA THR A 56 -4.87 -14.85 -10.92
C THR A 56 -4.08 -15.99 -11.59
N THR A 57 -4.68 -17.17 -11.73
CA THR A 57 -4.03 -18.29 -12.43
C THR A 57 -3.71 -17.94 -13.88
N THR A 58 -4.63 -17.26 -14.58
CA THR A 58 -4.40 -16.81 -15.95
C THR A 58 -3.29 -15.77 -16.01
N ALA A 59 -3.32 -14.78 -15.10
CA ALA A 59 -2.29 -13.75 -15.00
C ALA A 59 -0.91 -14.35 -14.75
N ALA A 60 -0.79 -15.32 -13.84
CA ALA A 60 0.47 -15.98 -13.50
C ALA A 60 1.04 -16.82 -14.66
N ASN A 61 0.19 -17.40 -15.48
CA ASN A 61 0.64 -18.14 -16.66
C ASN A 61 1.15 -17.25 -17.80
N ASP A 62 0.65 -16.02 -17.86
CA ASP A 62 0.83 -15.14 -19.01
C ASP A 62 1.81 -13.97 -18.75
N SER A 63 2.24 -13.76 -17.52
CA SER A 63 3.02 -12.58 -17.13
C SER A 63 4.35 -12.96 -16.49
N ASP A 64 5.36 -12.10 -16.67
CA ASP A 64 6.66 -12.23 -15.99
C ASP A 64 6.60 -11.67 -14.55
N VAL A 65 5.76 -10.64 -14.35
CA VAL A 65 5.51 -9.97 -13.07
C VAL A 65 4.04 -9.57 -13.03
N ILE A 66 3.41 -9.65 -11.86
CA ILE A 66 2.07 -9.13 -11.63
C ILE A 66 2.14 -7.86 -10.78
N TYR A 67 1.37 -6.84 -11.17
CA TYR A 67 1.11 -5.66 -10.35
C TYR A 67 -0.31 -5.71 -9.79
N VAL A 68 -0.43 -5.48 -8.49
CA VAL A 68 -1.71 -5.38 -7.77
C VAL A 68 -1.80 -3.99 -7.14
N PRO A 69 -2.82 -3.18 -7.44
CA PRO A 69 -3.01 -1.85 -6.85
C PRO A 69 -3.44 -1.94 -5.38
N THR A 70 -3.69 -0.81 -4.74
CA THR A 70 -4.41 -0.75 -3.45
C THR A 70 -5.87 -1.14 -3.68
N ASP A 71 -6.20 -2.39 -3.42
CA ASP A 71 -7.46 -3.06 -3.76
C ASP A 71 -8.02 -3.78 -2.54
N ASN A 72 -9.22 -3.38 -2.08
CA ASN A 72 -9.79 -3.90 -0.83
C ASN A 72 -10.20 -5.37 -0.94
N THR A 73 -10.65 -5.78 -2.13
CA THR A 73 -11.00 -7.19 -2.37
C THR A 73 -9.76 -8.06 -2.36
N VAL A 74 -8.66 -7.60 -2.94
CA VAL A 74 -7.36 -8.30 -2.85
C VAL A 74 -6.84 -8.32 -1.44
N ALA A 75 -6.84 -7.18 -0.72
CA ALA A 75 -6.35 -7.09 0.66
C ALA A 75 -7.01 -8.11 1.60
N SER A 76 -8.27 -8.43 1.33
CA SER A 76 -9.04 -9.44 2.09
C SER A 76 -8.80 -10.88 1.62
N ASN A 77 -8.03 -11.10 0.54
CA ASN A 77 -7.88 -12.40 -0.12
C ASN A 77 -6.44 -12.67 -0.62
N THR A 78 -5.43 -12.08 0.02
CA THR A 78 -4.01 -12.18 -0.40
C THR A 78 -3.50 -13.62 -0.46
N GLU A 79 -4.00 -14.50 0.41
CA GLU A 79 -3.63 -15.92 0.42
C GLU A 79 -3.94 -16.63 -0.91
N ILE A 80 -5.02 -16.25 -1.60
CA ILE A 80 -5.38 -16.83 -2.91
C ILE A 80 -4.29 -16.51 -3.92
N ILE A 81 -3.83 -15.26 -3.95
CA ILE A 81 -2.78 -14.81 -4.87
C ILE A 81 -1.45 -15.47 -4.53
N ASN A 82 -1.08 -15.47 -3.25
CA ASN A 82 0.16 -16.09 -2.80
C ASN A 82 0.23 -17.59 -3.16
N ASN A 83 -0.84 -18.33 -2.90
CA ASN A 83 -0.92 -19.76 -3.19
C ASN A 83 -0.84 -20.11 -4.68
N ILE A 84 -1.05 -19.15 -5.57
CA ILE A 84 -0.96 -19.31 -7.02
C ILE A 84 0.38 -18.79 -7.53
N CYS A 85 0.74 -17.55 -7.18
CA CYS A 85 1.90 -16.87 -7.76
C CYS A 85 3.23 -17.40 -7.22
N LEU A 86 3.32 -17.70 -5.93
CA LEU A 86 4.57 -18.17 -5.30
C LEU A 86 5.03 -19.52 -5.85
N PRO A 87 4.17 -20.56 -5.94
CA PRO A 87 4.56 -21.82 -6.60
C PRO A 87 4.85 -21.69 -8.10
N ALA A 88 4.17 -20.77 -8.78
CA ALA A 88 4.40 -20.46 -10.18
C ALA A 88 5.71 -19.67 -10.42
N LYS A 89 6.37 -19.19 -9.35
CA LYS A 89 7.57 -18.34 -9.39
C LYS A 89 7.33 -17.01 -10.13
N VAL A 90 6.10 -16.48 -10.05
CA VAL A 90 5.73 -15.18 -10.62
C VAL A 90 5.69 -14.15 -9.50
N PRO A 91 6.61 -13.17 -9.48
CA PRO A 91 6.65 -12.15 -8.45
C PRO A 91 5.48 -11.18 -8.57
N VAL A 92 5.01 -10.70 -7.42
CA VAL A 92 3.91 -9.72 -7.31
C VAL A 92 4.44 -8.43 -6.71
N ILE A 93 4.28 -7.31 -7.42
CA ILE A 93 4.52 -5.95 -6.90
C ILE A 93 3.16 -5.37 -6.49
N THR A 94 3.09 -4.74 -5.33
CA THR A 94 1.82 -4.30 -4.75
C THR A 94 1.79 -2.79 -4.49
N GLY A 95 0.59 -2.23 -4.39
CA GLY A 95 0.34 -0.81 -4.19
C GLY A 95 0.36 -0.37 -2.72
N GLU A 96 0.44 -1.31 -1.75
CA GLU A 96 0.49 -0.99 -0.33
C GLU A 96 1.04 -2.17 0.51
N GLU A 97 1.41 -1.86 1.78
CA GLU A 97 2.10 -2.76 2.70
C GLU A 97 1.32 -4.04 3.03
N GLY A 98 0.02 -3.93 3.37
CA GLY A 98 -0.76 -5.08 3.82
C GLY A 98 -0.93 -6.14 2.74
N ILE A 99 -1.15 -5.74 1.49
CA ILE A 99 -1.18 -6.67 0.35
C ILE A 99 0.21 -7.27 0.13
N CYS A 100 1.27 -6.45 0.26
CA CYS A 100 2.65 -6.91 0.12
C CYS A 100 3.01 -7.97 1.18
N ALA A 101 2.63 -7.74 2.42
CA ALA A 101 2.81 -8.69 3.52
C ALA A 101 2.16 -10.05 3.23
N GLY A 102 1.01 -10.05 2.55
CA GLY A 102 0.26 -11.27 2.27
C GLY A 102 0.67 -12.02 1.00
N CYS A 103 1.15 -11.32 -0.05
CA CYS A 103 1.44 -11.95 -1.34
C CYS A 103 2.47 -11.23 -2.22
N GLY A 104 2.99 -10.08 -1.81
CA GLY A 104 3.88 -9.27 -2.62
C GLY A 104 5.35 -9.49 -2.32
N VAL A 105 6.19 -9.25 -3.31
CA VAL A 105 7.66 -9.16 -3.18
C VAL A 105 8.04 -7.82 -2.58
N ALA A 106 7.51 -6.74 -3.15
CA ALA A 106 7.83 -5.38 -2.73
C ALA A 106 6.68 -4.41 -3.04
N THR A 107 6.70 -3.29 -2.33
CA THR A 107 5.76 -2.17 -2.48
C THR A 107 6.46 -0.84 -2.29
N LEU A 108 5.91 0.21 -2.90
CA LEU A 108 6.18 1.59 -2.55
C LEU A 108 5.00 2.06 -1.70
N SER A 109 5.13 1.92 -0.40
CA SER A 109 4.04 2.16 0.56
C SER A 109 3.99 3.60 1.02
N ILE A 110 2.81 4.07 1.37
CA ILE A 110 2.58 5.33 2.06
C ILE A 110 2.44 5.08 3.56
N ASP A 111 2.82 6.07 4.37
CA ASP A 111 2.49 6.05 5.79
C ASP A 111 1.04 6.54 5.99
N TYR A 112 0.16 5.66 6.44
CA TYR A 112 -1.26 5.99 6.70
C TYR A 112 -1.44 6.94 7.88
N TYR A 113 -0.52 6.97 8.85
CA TYR A 113 -0.52 7.95 9.92
C TYR A 113 -0.25 9.36 9.37
N ASP A 114 0.76 9.51 8.54
CA ASP A 114 1.08 10.76 7.84
C ASP A 114 -0.06 11.24 6.94
N LEU A 115 -0.72 10.32 6.25
CA LEU A 115 -1.92 10.63 5.47
C LEU A 115 -3.06 11.13 6.37
N GLY A 116 -3.26 10.51 7.53
CA GLY A 116 -4.21 10.95 8.55
C GLY A 116 -3.90 12.35 9.10
N VAL A 117 -2.64 12.63 9.41
CA VAL A 117 -2.16 13.96 9.83
C VAL A 117 -2.41 15.01 8.76
N THR A 118 -2.13 14.69 7.49
CA THR A 118 -2.38 15.60 6.35
C THR A 118 -3.88 15.89 6.22
N THR A 119 -4.71 14.86 6.29
CA THR A 119 -6.18 14.99 6.28
C THR A 119 -6.67 15.87 7.44
N GLY A 120 -6.13 15.68 8.64
CA GLY A 120 -6.46 16.52 9.81
C GLY A 120 -6.09 18.00 9.60
N LYS A 121 -4.93 18.27 9.02
CA LYS A 121 -4.50 19.65 8.66
C LYS A 121 -5.45 20.29 7.64
N MET A 122 -5.90 19.53 6.63
CA MET A 122 -6.90 20.03 5.67
C MET A 122 -8.24 20.33 6.36
N ALA A 123 -8.70 19.48 7.27
CA ALA A 123 -9.90 19.71 8.05
C ALA A 123 -9.81 21.01 8.89
N VAL A 124 -8.66 21.29 9.51
CA VAL A 124 -8.43 22.54 10.26
C VAL A 124 -8.53 23.77 9.34
N LYS A 125 -7.93 23.74 8.17
CA LYS A 125 -8.04 24.84 7.17
C LYS A 125 -9.50 25.16 6.85
N ILE A 126 -10.33 24.12 6.64
CA ILE A 126 -11.76 24.31 6.34
C ILE A 126 -12.54 24.80 7.56
N LEU A 127 -12.43 24.10 8.70
CA LEU A 127 -13.32 24.30 9.85
C LEU A 127 -12.92 25.48 10.72
N LYS A 128 -11.64 25.79 10.83
CA LYS A 128 -11.10 26.86 11.69
C LYS A 128 -10.74 28.10 10.89
N ASP A 129 -10.08 27.93 9.75
CA ASP A 129 -9.53 29.05 8.99
C ASP A 129 -10.52 29.53 7.91
N GLY A 130 -11.59 28.76 7.63
CA GLY A 130 -12.66 29.14 6.71
C GLY A 130 -12.27 29.06 5.24
N GLU A 131 -11.26 28.26 4.89
CA GLU A 131 -10.88 28.06 3.50
C GLU A 131 -12.02 27.42 2.68
N ASP A 132 -12.18 27.86 1.46
CA ASP A 132 -13.16 27.31 0.52
C ASP A 132 -12.69 25.96 -0.02
N ILE A 133 -13.37 24.88 0.37
CA ILE A 133 -13.04 23.52 -0.05
C ILE A 133 -12.99 23.37 -1.58
N SER A 134 -13.78 24.17 -2.32
CA SER A 134 -13.80 24.12 -3.79
C SER A 134 -12.49 24.61 -4.43
N GLN A 135 -11.67 25.34 -3.68
CA GLN A 135 -10.40 25.90 -4.12
C GLN A 135 -9.19 25.13 -3.55
N MET A 136 -9.42 24.19 -2.64
CA MET A 136 -8.35 23.40 -2.05
C MET A 136 -7.90 22.29 -3.02
N PRO A 137 -6.59 22.13 -3.24
CA PRO A 137 -6.08 21.00 -4.01
C PRO A 137 -6.23 19.68 -3.22
N ILE A 138 -6.25 18.57 -3.92
CA ILE A 138 -6.08 17.25 -3.32
C ILE A 138 -4.63 17.15 -2.81
N GLU A 139 -4.47 16.78 -1.55
CA GLU A 139 -3.15 16.50 -0.96
C GLU A 139 -2.93 14.98 -0.88
N TYR A 140 -1.66 14.57 -1.01
CA TYR A 140 -1.23 13.17 -0.96
C TYR A 140 -0.38 12.93 0.29
N ALA A 141 -0.11 11.66 0.59
CA ALA A 141 0.86 11.31 1.62
C ALA A 141 2.23 11.92 1.27
N PRO A 142 2.91 12.58 2.24
CA PRO A 142 4.16 13.30 1.95
C PRO A 142 5.36 12.39 1.75
N ASN A 143 5.31 11.18 2.33
CA ASN A 143 6.42 10.24 2.36
C ASN A 143 6.03 8.89 1.75
N PHE A 144 7.05 8.23 1.16
CA PHE A 144 6.95 6.89 0.61
C PHE A 144 8.12 6.06 1.10
N THR A 145 7.85 4.80 1.47
CA THR A 145 8.87 3.84 1.87
C THR A 145 8.90 2.68 0.89
N LYS A 146 10.09 2.30 0.44
CA LYS A 146 10.28 1.05 -0.30
C LYS A 146 10.30 -0.09 0.71
N GLU A 147 9.32 -0.97 0.63
CA GLU A 147 9.18 -2.10 1.54
C GLU A 147 9.17 -3.42 0.77
N TYR A 148 9.58 -4.49 1.44
CA TYR A 148 9.63 -5.82 0.86
C TYR A 148 9.23 -6.92 1.86
N ASN A 149 8.70 -8.01 1.32
CA ASN A 149 8.39 -9.22 2.08
C ASN A 149 9.59 -10.17 2.02
N LYS A 150 10.29 -10.28 3.15
CA LYS A 150 11.54 -11.06 3.26
C LYS A 150 11.35 -12.52 2.88
N ASP A 151 10.31 -13.16 3.41
CA ASP A 151 10.08 -14.60 3.22
C ASP A 151 9.79 -14.93 1.75
N ILE A 152 8.95 -14.12 1.09
CA ILE A 152 8.62 -14.29 -0.33
C ILE A 152 9.85 -14.01 -1.21
N CYS A 153 10.64 -12.98 -0.89
CA CYS A 153 11.87 -12.68 -1.61
C CYS A 153 12.90 -13.82 -1.51
N GLU A 154 13.10 -14.38 -0.31
CA GLU A 154 13.99 -15.51 -0.09
C GLU A 154 13.54 -16.75 -0.89
N GLU A 155 12.22 -17.06 -0.90
CA GLU A 155 11.71 -18.22 -1.63
C GLU A 155 11.79 -18.07 -3.15
N LEU A 156 11.61 -16.84 -3.66
CA LEU A 156 11.75 -16.53 -5.08
C LEU A 156 13.20 -16.30 -5.51
N GLY A 157 14.12 -16.10 -4.56
CA GLY A 157 15.51 -15.77 -4.83
C GLY A 157 15.71 -14.37 -5.38
N VAL A 158 14.88 -13.42 -4.93
CA VAL A 158 14.96 -12.01 -5.33
C VAL A 158 15.96 -11.28 -4.45
N GLU A 159 16.97 -10.67 -5.06
CA GLU A 159 17.93 -9.80 -4.36
C GLU A 159 17.32 -8.42 -4.17
N ILE A 160 17.28 -7.96 -2.92
CA ILE A 160 16.69 -6.68 -2.54
C ILE A 160 17.80 -5.65 -2.28
N PRO A 161 17.74 -4.44 -2.87
CA PRO A 161 18.66 -3.35 -2.59
C PRO A 161 18.58 -2.86 -1.13
N ASP A 162 19.68 -2.26 -0.64
CA ASP A 162 19.83 -1.83 0.77
C ASP A 162 18.87 -0.69 1.18
N ASP A 163 18.24 -0.01 0.23
CA ASP A 163 17.28 1.09 0.46
C ASP A 163 15.83 0.62 0.63
N TYR A 164 15.63 -0.69 0.69
CA TYR A 164 14.33 -1.30 1.01
C TYR A 164 14.29 -1.73 2.48
N VAL A 165 13.13 -1.56 3.11
CA VAL A 165 12.87 -1.95 4.51
C VAL A 165 12.03 -3.22 4.52
N ALA A 166 12.41 -4.20 5.35
CA ALA A 166 11.61 -5.41 5.50
C ALA A 166 10.29 -5.09 6.23
N ILE A 167 9.17 -5.57 5.72
CA ILE A 167 7.86 -5.40 6.36
C ILE A 167 7.90 -6.03 7.75
N GLY A 168 7.45 -5.27 8.76
CA GLY A 168 7.46 -5.68 10.17
C GLY A 168 8.76 -5.40 10.91
N GLU A 169 9.81 -4.93 10.26
CA GLU A 169 11.00 -4.37 10.92
C GLU A 169 10.80 -2.85 11.06
N ALA A 170 10.77 -2.34 12.30
CA ALA A 170 10.62 -0.92 12.55
C ALA A 170 11.80 -0.16 11.92
N SER A 171 11.53 0.87 11.12
CA SER A 171 12.55 1.81 10.71
C SER A 171 13.10 2.51 11.95
N ASP A 172 14.41 2.41 12.19
CA ASP A 172 15.12 3.00 13.36
C ASP A 172 15.16 4.54 13.34
N ASP A 173 14.28 5.22 12.59
CA ASP A 173 14.26 6.68 12.46
C ASP A 173 13.05 7.35 13.16
N SER A 174 12.64 6.81 14.33
CA SER A 174 11.80 7.55 15.25
C SER A 174 12.66 8.22 16.31
N THR A 175 13.15 9.41 16.04
CA THR A 175 13.56 10.34 17.09
C THR A 175 12.35 10.62 17.97
N SER A 176 12.28 9.89 19.09
CA SER A 176 11.36 10.16 20.19
C SER A 176 11.70 11.52 20.79
N GLU A 177 10.96 12.56 20.42
CA GLU A 177 10.89 13.74 21.25
C GLU A 177 10.13 13.38 22.53
N ASP A 178 10.92 13.30 23.59
CA ASP A 178 10.55 13.14 24.98
C ASP A 178 9.54 14.25 25.37
N ASN A 179 8.27 13.91 25.47
CA ASN A 179 7.25 14.81 26.00
C ASN A 179 6.96 14.42 27.45
N THR A 180 7.78 14.99 28.36
CA THR A 180 7.56 14.96 29.80
C THR A 180 6.18 15.49 30.12
N SER A 181 5.29 14.60 30.55
CA SER A 181 4.02 14.91 31.17
C SER A 181 4.23 15.56 32.53
N GLU A 182 3.88 16.83 32.67
CA GLU A 182 3.67 17.47 33.97
C GLU A 182 2.40 16.90 34.62
N GLU A 183 2.58 16.28 35.76
CA GLU A 183 1.52 15.91 36.71
C GLU A 183 0.83 17.19 37.21
N ALA A 184 -0.46 17.31 36.98
CA ALA A 184 -1.32 18.24 37.72
C ALA A 184 -1.96 17.50 38.89
N SER A 185 -1.55 17.91 40.07
CA SER A 185 -2.00 17.45 41.37
C SER A 185 -3.50 17.63 41.60
N ASP A 186 -4.08 16.59 42.15
CA ASP A 186 -5.32 16.49 42.93
C ASP A 186 -5.48 17.63 43.93
N ASP A 187 -6.62 18.31 43.96
CA ASP A 187 -7.09 19.06 45.09
C ASP A 187 -8.58 18.79 45.29
N THR A 188 -8.81 17.98 46.31
CA THR A 188 -10.11 17.65 46.92
C THR A 188 -10.64 18.85 47.69
N ALA A 189 -11.86 19.29 47.41
CA ALA A 189 -12.63 20.10 48.33
C ALA A 189 -14.07 19.59 48.41
N ASP A 190 -14.31 19.03 49.54
CA ASP A 190 -15.51 18.71 50.27
C ASP A 190 -16.46 19.92 50.40
N ALA A 191 -17.77 19.74 50.16
CA ALA A 191 -18.79 20.59 50.73
C ALA A 191 -20.17 19.90 50.74
N GLU A 192 -20.53 19.49 51.92
CA GLU A 192 -21.80 19.16 52.52
C GLU A 192 -23.04 19.92 52.03
N ALA A 193 -24.09 19.11 52.05
CA ALA A 193 -25.52 19.25 52.33
C ALA A 193 -26.13 20.64 52.70
N ALA A 194 -27.27 20.94 52.17
CA ALA A 194 -28.55 21.16 52.93
C ALA A 194 -29.70 21.68 52.05
N GLU A 195 -30.84 21.06 52.30
CA GLU A 195 -32.27 21.39 52.08
C GLU A 195 -32.83 21.27 50.67
#